data_109076e233c6925d15d0abb9c8bd34db
#
_entry.id   109076e233c6925d15d0abb9c8bd34db
#
_cell.length_a   1.000
_cell.length_b   1.000
_cell.length_c   1.000
_cell.angle_alpha   90.00
_cell.angle_beta   90.00
_cell.angle_gamma   90.00
#
_symmetry.space_group_name_H-M   'P 1'
#
loop_
_entity.id
_entity.type
_entity.pdbx_description
1 polymer ?
#
loop_
_entity_poly.entity_id
_entity_poly.type
_entity_poly.pdbx_seq_one_letter_code
_entity_poly.pdbx_strand_id
1 'polypeptide(L)'
;MKFFNGTIMAAIAAGRRLADRLFGPPSYNDAKVSYENVPTVVFSHPPIGTIGLTEREAIAKYGSENVTIYLSRFANLYYGPWDVCPEEKPKTAMKLVCAGSEELVVGLHVIGMGADEMLQGFGIAMKMVSLKYSVGVRC
;
A
#
# COMPACT_ATOMS: atom_id res chain seq x y z
N MET A 1 8.62 -17.29 5.82
CA MET A 1 8.00 -17.54 4.50
C MET A 1 7.70 -16.19 3.89
N LYS A 2 8.53 -15.69 2.96
CA LYS A 2 8.24 -14.43 2.26
C LYS A 2 7.12 -14.73 1.26
N PHE A 3 5.93 -14.20 1.50
CA PHE A 3 4.89 -14.21 0.50
C PHE A 3 5.42 -13.43 -0.72
N PHE A 4 5.54 -14.10 -1.84
CA PHE A 4 5.77 -13.45 -3.12
C PHE A 4 4.57 -12.53 -3.37
N ASN A 5 4.78 -11.23 -3.32
CA ASN A 5 3.80 -10.21 -3.70
C ASN A 5 3.64 -10.23 -5.23
N GLY A 6 3.27 -11.39 -5.76
CA GLY A 6 3.12 -11.61 -7.18
C GLY A 6 1.69 -11.42 -7.62
N THR A 7 1.24 -10.18 -7.76
CA THR A 7 0.07 -9.92 -8.58
C THR A 7 0.41 -10.21 -10.04
N ILE A 8 -0.56 -10.67 -10.83
CA ILE A 8 -0.40 -10.90 -12.29
C ILE A 8 0.22 -9.64 -12.95
N MET A 9 -0.19 -8.45 -12.52
CA MET A 9 0.34 -7.19 -13.03
C MET A 9 1.84 -7.00 -12.73
N ALA A 10 2.30 -7.40 -11.56
CA ALA A 10 3.72 -7.35 -11.22
C ALA A 10 4.53 -8.35 -12.06
N ALA A 11 3.99 -9.52 -12.33
CA ALA A 11 4.63 -10.53 -13.19
C ALA A 11 4.74 -10.04 -14.64
N ILE A 12 3.69 -9.40 -15.18
CA ILE A 12 3.72 -8.79 -16.53
C ILE A 12 4.76 -7.67 -16.59
N ALA A 13 4.80 -6.79 -15.59
CA ALA A 13 5.79 -5.72 -15.53
C ALA A 13 7.22 -6.27 -15.46
N ALA A 14 7.45 -7.29 -14.66
CA ALA A 14 8.74 -7.97 -14.55
C ALA A 14 9.16 -8.61 -15.87
N GLY A 15 8.24 -9.31 -16.54
CA GLY A 15 8.49 -9.90 -17.86
C GLY A 15 8.86 -8.88 -18.93
N ARG A 16 8.16 -7.74 -18.98
CA ARG A 16 8.50 -6.64 -19.89
C ARG A 16 9.90 -6.09 -19.62
N ARG A 17 10.24 -5.80 -18.35
CA ARG A 17 11.57 -5.31 -18.00
C ARG A 17 12.67 -6.33 -18.27
N LEU A 18 12.39 -7.61 -18.12
CA LEU A 18 13.30 -8.68 -18.49
C LEU A 18 13.54 -8.70 -20.02
N ALA A 19 12.49 -8.61 -20.81
CA ALA A 19 12.59 -8.56 -22.27
C ALA A 19 13.38 -7.31 -22.74
N ASP A 20 13.08 -6.14 -22.18
CA ASP A 20 13.81 -4.90 -22.43
C ASP A 20 15.32 -5.08 -22.16
N ARG A 21 15.67 -5.70 -21.04
CA ARG A 21 17.08 -5.93 -20.66
C ARG A 21 17.80 -6.94 -21.55
N LEU A 22 17.12 -7.98 -22.03
CA LEU A 22 17.72 -9.05 -22.83
C LEU A 22 17.81 -8.72 -24.31
N PHE A 23 16.86 -7.95 -24.82
CA PHE A 23 16.68 -7.73 -26.27
C PHE A 23 16.57 -6.25 -26.64
N GLY A 24 16.52 -5.35 -25.67
CA GLY A 24 16.43 -3.91 -25.89
C GLY A 24 17.80 -3.26 -26.17
N PRO A 25 17.78 -1.97 -26.47
CA PRO A 25 19.02 -1.20 -26.65
C PRO A 25 19.82 -1.07 -25.34
N PRO A 26 21.12 -0.72 -25.41
CA PRO A 26 21.99 -0.66 -24.23
C PRO A 26 21.47 0.21 -23.07
N SER A 27 20.63 1.21 -23.35
CA SER A 27 19.98 2.04 -22.33
C SER A 27 19.05 1.27 -21.38
N TYR A 28 18.66 0.04 -21.72
CA TYR A 28 17.80 -0.83 -20.91
C TYR A 28 18.55 -1.94 -20.16
N ASN A 29 19.90 -1.97 -20.19
CA ASN A 29 20.69 -3.02 -19.55
C ASN A 29 20.39 -3.17 -18.04
N ASP A 30 20.00 -2.10 -17.36
CA ASP A 30 19.61 -2.08 -15.95
C ASP A 30 18.09 -2.11 -15.71
N ALA A 31 17.32 -2.38 -16.76
CA ALA A 31 15.85 -2.41 -16.65
C ALA A 31 15.38 -3.53 -15.71
N LYS A 32 14.83 -3.16 -14.56
CA LYS A 32 14.29 -4.06 -13.54
C LYS A 32 13.08 -3.46 -12.85
N VAL A 33 12.25 -4.31 -12.28
CA VAL A 33 11.11 -3.89 -11.46
C VAL A 33 11.54 -3.81 -10.01
N SER A 34 11.22 -2.71 -9.33
CA SER A 34 11.29 -2.65 -7.88
C SER A 34 10.06 -3.33 -7.28
N TYR A 35 10.30 -4.29 -6.38
CA TYR A 35 9.25 -4.97 -5.61
C TYR A 35 8.95 -4.29 -4.27
N GLU A 36 9.53 -3.11 -4.03
CA GLU A 36 9.24 -2.32 -2.84
C GLU A 36 7.90 -1.62 -2.99
N ASN A 37 7.14 -1.57 -1.89
CA ASN A 37 5.83 -0.92 -1.82
C ASN A 37 4.90 -1.32 -2.97
N VAL A 38 4.82 -2.62 -3.27
CA VAL A 38 3.85 -3.14 -4.24
C VAL A 38 2.49 -3.28 -3.56
N PRO A 39 1.45 -2.58 -4.06
CA PRO A 39 0.10 -2.75 -3.55
C PRO A 39 -0.36 -4.19 -3.70
N THR A 40 -0.92 -4.77 -2.65
CA THR A 40 -1.45 -6.12 -2.63
C THR A 40 -2.91 -6.07 -2.19
N VAL A 41 -3.79 -6.74 -2.94
CA VAL A 41 -5.23 -6.79 -2.66
C VAL A 41 -5.68 -8.24 -2.52
N VAL A 42 -6.45 -8.50 -1.48
CA VAL A 42 -7.25 -9.72 -1.32
C VAL A 42 -8.69 -9.37 -1.63
N PHE A 43 -9.25 -9.97 -2.67
CA PHE A 43 -10.63 -9.76 -3.13
C PHE A 43 -11.62 -10.57 -2.29
N SER A 44 -11.59 -10.35 -0.98
CA SER A 44 -12.62 -10.79 -0.04
C SER A 44 -13.82 -9.83 -0.05
N HIS A 45 -14.85 -10.12 0.74
CA HIS A 45 -16.02 -9.25 0.90
C HIS A 45 -16.16 -8.86 2.37
N PRO A 46 -15.73 -7.65 2.75
CA PRO A 46 -15.13 -6.58 1.95
C PRO A 46 -13.66 -6.86 1.53
N PRO A 47 -13.16 -6.20 0.48
CA PRO A 47 -11.77 -6.37 0.04
C PRO A 47 -10.78 -5.82 1.08
N ILE A 48 -9.57 -6.41 1.07
CA ILE A 48 -8.46 -6.01 1.94
C ILE A 48 -7.31 -5.56 1.06
N GLY A 49 -6.85 -4.34 1.27
CA GLY A 49 -5.70 -3.78 0.59
C GLY A 49 -4.54 -3.53 1.54
N THR A 50 -3.33 -3.79 1.11
CA THR A 50 -2.12 -3.54 1.90
C THR A 50 -0.97 -3.08 1.01
N ILE A 51 -0.17 -2.14 1.53
CA ILE A 51 1.07 -1.68 0.89
C ILE A 51 2.08 -1.30 1.97
N GLY A 52 3.36 -1.58 1.72
CA GLY A 52 4.47 -1.26 2.63
C GLY A 52 4.58 -2.24 3.79
N LEU A 53 5.09 -1.76 4.91
CA LEU A 53 5.41 -2.56 6.08
C LEU A 53 4.19 -2.79 6.97
N THR A 54 4.08 -3.97 7.52
CA THR A 54 3.19 -4.24 8.65
C THR A 54 3.74 -3.56 9.92
N GLU A 55 2.87 -3.35 10.92
CA GLU A 55 3.28 -2.81 12.22
C GLU A 55 4.47 -3.58 12.82
N ARG A 56 4.41 -4.92 12.80
CA ARG A 56 5.48 -5.77 13.33
C ARG A 56 6.80 -5.59 12.57
N GLU A 57 6.75 -5.47 11.25
CA GLU A 57 7.94 -5.24 10.43
C GLU A 57 8.50 -3.83 10.63
N ALA A 58 7.64 -2.83 10.79
CA ALA A 58 8.06 -1.47 11.07
C ALA A 58 8.73 -1.37 12.44
N ILE A 59 8.16 -1.97 13.48
CA ILE A 59 8.76 -2.04 14.81
C ILE A 59 10.11 -2.76 14.78
N ALA A 60 10.22 -3.87 14.06
CA ALA A 60 11.47 -4.61 13.91
C ALA A 60 12.55 -3.81 13.18
N LYS A 61 12.16 -2.91 12.26
CA LYS A 61 13.08 -2.11 11.44
C LYS A 61 13.49 -0.78 12.10
N TYR A 62 12.55 -0.11 12.78
CA TYR A 62 12.74 1.27 13.27
C TYR A 62 12.76 1.38 14.79
N GLY A 63 12.39 0.31 15.52
CA GLY A 63 12.18 0.36 16.96
C GLY A 63 10.76 0.80 17.32
N SER A 64 10.24 0.31 18.45
CA SER A 64 8.88 0.61 18.90
C SER A 64 8.65 2.09 19.22
N GLU A 65 9.69 2.76 19.69
CA GLU A 65 9.69 4.19 20.06
C GLU A 65 9.61 5.12 18.84
N ASN A 66 9.95 4.61 17.65
CA ASN A 66 9.98 5.38 16.40
C ASN A 66 8.82 5.01 15.46
N VAL A 67 7.85 4.22 15.93
CA VAL A 67 6.69 3.81 15.13
C VAL A 67 5.41 4.33 15.75
N THR A 68 4.66 5.10 14.97
CA THR A 68 3.33 5.60 15.32
C THR A 68 2.28 4.91 14.47
N ILE A 69 1.20 4.46 15.12
CA ILE A 69 0.09 3.77 14.44
C ILE A 69 -1.16 4.62 14.51
N TYR A 70 -1.73 4.90 13.35
CA TYR A 70 -3.02 5.56 13.23
C TYR A 70 -4.07 4.55 12.76
N LEU A 71 -5.16 4.44 13.50
CA LEU A 71 -6.28 3.56 13.17
C LEU A 71 -7.57 4.39 13.06
N SER A 72 -8.23 4.30 11.92
CA SER A 72 -9.55 4.92 11.70
C SER A 72 -10.60 3.87 11.36
N ARG A 73 -11.82 4.04 11.89
CA ARG A 73 -12.97 3.20 11.58
C ARG A 73 -14.18 4.09 11.32
N PHE A 74 -14.80 3.91 10.18
CA PHE A 74 -15.96 4.72 9.77
C PHE A 74 -16.89 3.95 8.85
N ALA A 75 -18.13 4.41 8.71
CA ALA A 75 -19.03 3.93 7.67
C ALA A 75 -18.68 4.67 6.36
N ASN A 76 -18.56 3.92 5.26
CA ASN A 76 -18.30 4.52 3.95
C ASN A 76 -19.45 5.45 3.57
N LEU A 77 -19.15 6.60 2.96
CA LEU A 77 -20.14 7.58 2.48
C LEU A 77 -21.15 6.99 1.49
N TYR A 78 -20.78 5.93 0.80
CA TYR A 78 -21.68 5.16 -0.06
C TYR A 78 -22.97 4.76 0.66
N TYR A 79 -22.92 4.47 1.97
CA TYR A 79 -24.07 4.09 2.77
C TYR A 79 -24.86 5.30 3.34
N GLY A 80 -24.45 6.54 3.00
CA GLY A 80 -25.10 7.75 3.47
C GLY A 80 -26.60 7.82 3.12
N PRO A 81 -26.96 7.64 1.83
CA PRO A 81 -28.36 7.73 1.39
C PRO A 81 -29.22 6.49 1.72
N TRP A 82 -28.62 5.42 2.23
CA TRP A 82 -29.37 4.20 2.53
C TRP A 82 -30.04 4.28 3.90
N ASP A 83 -31.33 3.92 3.95
CA ASP A 83 -32.09 3.82 5.19
C ASP A 83 -31.77 2.52 5.92
N VAL A 84 -30.56 2.47 6.46
CA VAL A 84 -30.01 1.35 7.24
C VAL A 84 -29.54 1.90 8.58
N CYS A 85 -29.80 1.16 9.65
CA CYS A 85 -29.36 1.53 10.98
C CYS A 85 -27.84 1.78 11.02
N PRO A 86 -27.34 2.85 11.66
CA PRO A 86 -25.90 3.18 11.68
C PRO A 86 -24.99 2.04 12.16
N GLU A 87 -25.50 1.20 13.09
CA GLU A 87 -24.79 0.04 13.63
C GLU A 87 -24.63 -1.08 12.59
N GLU A 88 -25.57 -1.22 11.67
CA GLU A 88 -25.60 -2.25 10.63
C GLU A 88 -24.83 -1.86 9.39
N LYS A 89 -24.47 -0.57 9.22
CA LYS A 89 -23.68 -0.11 8.08
C LYS A 89 -22.29 -0.75 8.12
N PRO A 90 -21.85 -1.40 7.04
CA PRO A 90 -20.50 -1.96 6.96
C PRO A 90 -19.44 -0.92 7.27
N LYS A 91 -18.50 -1.25 8.14
CA LYS A 91 -17.43 -0.35 8.54
C LYS A 91 -16.19 -0.58 7.68
N THR A 92 -15.59 0.52 7.23
CA THR A 92 -14.25 0.54 6.67
C THR A 92 -13.26 0.80 7.80
N ALA A 93 -12.15 0.06 7.83
CA ALA A 93 -11.06 0.32 8.73
C ALA A 93 -9.79 0.62 7.93
N MET A 94 -9.08 1.66 8.33
CA MET A 94 -7.82 2.07 7.74
C MET A 94 -6.77 2.15 8.84
N LYS A 95 -5.57 1.64 8.54
CA LYS A 95 -4.42 1.66 9.42
C LYS A 95 -3.23 2.25 8.69
N LEU A 96 -2.66 3.33 9.22
CA LEU A 96 -1.39 3.87 8.79
C LEU A 96 -0.30 3.43 9.77
N VAL A 97 0.84 3.07 9.23
CA VAL A 97 2.08 2.78 9.97
C VAL A 97 3.07 3.85 9.57
N CYS A 98 3.42 4.70 10.53
CA CYS A 98 4.33 5.82 10.34
C CYS A 98 5.64 5.57 11.09
N ALA A 99 6.75 6.07 10.57
CA ALA A 99 8.07 5.87 11.18
C ALA A 99 8.87 7.17 11.23
N GLY A 100 9.65 7.32 12.31
CA GLY A 100 10.54 8.45 12.56
C GLY A 100 9.85 9.71 13.05
N SER A 101 10.64 10.74 13.38
CA SER A 101 10.15 12.04 13.86
C SER A 101 9.35 12.83 12.83
N GLU A 102 9.54 12.54 11.54
CA GLU A 102 8.80 13.14 10.41
C GLU A 102 7.51 12.38 10.11
N GLU A 103 7.20 11.31 10.85
CA GLU A 103 6.02 10.46 10.67
C GLU A 103 5.80 10.01 9.22
N LEU A 104 6.87 9.54 8.58
CA LEU A 104 6.78 9.05 7.19
C LEU A 104 5.92 7.79 7.14
N VAL A 105 4.93 7.78 6.25
CA VAL A 105 4.07 6.62 6.04
C VAL A 105 4.89 5.50 5.40
N VAL A 106 5.11 4.42 6.15
CA VAL A 106 5.86 3.22 5.72
C VAL A 106 4.95 2.02 5.48
N GLY A 107 3.70 2.10 5.91
CA GLY A 107 2.69 1.06 5.67
C GLY A 107 1.27 1.62 5.69
N LEU A 108 0.43 1.09 4.81
CA LEU A 108 -1.00 1.38 4.75
C LEU A 108 -1.78 0.08 4.57
N HIS A 109 -2.78 -0.12 5.41
CA HIS A 109 -3.66 -1.29 5.38
C HIS A 109 -5.11 -0.84 5.45
N VAL A 110 -5.94 -1.36 4.56
CA VAL A 110 -7.35 -0.98 4.44
C VAL A 110 -8.20 -2.24 4.33
N ILE A 111 -9.30 -2.29 5.06
CA ILE A 111 -10.38 -3.25 4.86
C ILE A 111 -11.68 -2.49 4.69
N GLY A 112 -12.38 -2.69 3.59
CA GLY A 112 -13.62 -2.01 3.30
C GLY A 112 -13.91 -1.89 1.81
N MET A 113 -15.10 -1.39 1.49
CA MET A 113 -15.50 -1.16 0.10
C MET A 113 -14.54 -0.18 -0.58
N GLY A 114 -14.07 -0.54 -1.78
CA GLY A 114 -13.17 0.29 -2.59
C GLY A 114 -11.71 0.27 -2.13
N ALA A 115 -11.33 -0.62 -1.18
CA ALA A 115 -9.95 -0.73 -0.71
C ALA A 115 -8.96 -1.05 -1.84
N ASP A 116 -9.39 -1.82 -2.83
CA ASP A 116 -8.65 -2.20 -4.04
C ASP A 116 -8.29 -1.00 -4.90
N GLU A 117 -9.24 -0.10 -5.14
CA GLU A 117 -9.05 1.10 -5.95
C GLU A 117 -8.28 2.20 -5.20
N MET A 118 -8.66 2.47 -3.94
CA MET A 118 -7.99 3.47 -3.12
C MET A 118 -6.49 3.19 -2.98
N LEU A 119 -6.12 1.92 -2.83
CA LEU A 119 -4.73 1.51 -2.62
C LEU A 119 -3.82 1.90 -3.79
N GLN A 120 -4.34 1.98 -5.01
CA GLN A 120 -3.56 2.36 -6.19
C GLN A 120 -3.06 3.80 -6.07
N GLY A 121 -3.93 4.73 -5.67
CA GLY A 121 -3.56 6.14 -5.46
C GLY A 121 -2.54 6.30 -4.32
N PHE A 122 -2.78 5.67 -3.18
CA PHE A 122 -1.84 5.70 -2.05
C PHE A 122 -0.51 5.04 -2.37
N GLY A 123 -0.52 3.99 -3.20
CA GLY A 123 0.70 3.33 -3.68
C GLY A 123 1.62 4.26 -4.46
N ILE A 124 1.04 5.13 -5.29
CA ILE A 124 1.81 6.15 -6.02
C ILE A 124 2.43 7.14 -5.02
N ALA A 125 1.63 7.66 -4.08
CA ALA A 125 2.12 8.60 -3.07
C ALA A 125 3.27 8.01 -2.25
N MET A 126 3.15 6.78 -1.77
CA MET A 126 4.21 6.10 -1.01
C MET A 126 5.48 5.87 -1.84
N LYS A 127 5.36 5.58 -3.13
CA LYS A 127 6.52 5.45 -4.03
C LYS A 127 7.20 6.78 -4.31
N MET A 128 6.45 7.87 -4.44
CA MET A 128 7.01 9.21 -4.61
C MET A 128 7.84 9.65 -3.41
N VAL A 129 7.42 9.31 -2.20
CA VAL A 129 8.17 9.58 -0.96
C VAL A 129 9.51 8.82 -0.96
N SER A 130 9.52 7.59 -1.46
CA SER A 130 10.74 6.79 -1.59
C SER A 130 11.72 7.35 -2.63
N LEU A 131 11.24 8.14 -3.59
CA LEU A 131 12.05 8.72 -4.67
C LEU A 131 12.57 10.13 -4.36
N LYS A 132 11.93 10.86 -3.44
CA LYS A 132 12.33 12.21 -3.04
C LYS A 132 12.10 12.42 -1.54
N TYR A 133 13.18 12.56 -0.82
CA TYR A 133 13.21 12.98 0.60
C TYR A 133 12.49 14.33 0.88
N SER A 134 11.90 14.97 -0.11
CA SER A 134 11.37 16.33 -0.02
C SER A 134 9.84 16.48 -0.14
N VAL A 135 9.11 15.40 -0.42
CA VAL A 135 7.64 15.44 -0.46
C VAL A 135 7.11 14.26 0.35
N GLY A 136 7.29 14.32 1.66
CA GLY A 136 6.73 13.35 2.58
C GLY A 136 5.20 13.48 2.61
N VAL A 137 4.49 12.38 2.40
CA VAL A 137 3.12 12.26 2.88
C VAL A 137 3.25 12.12 4.40
N ARG A 138 2.91 13.17 5.11
CA ARG A 138 2.86 13.18 6.58
C ARG A 138 1.48 12.69 7.04
N CYS A 139 1.45 11.99 8.13
CA CYS A 139 0.20 11.62 8.83
C CYS A 139 -0.48 12.83 9.45
#